data_41af565141cdad4e2a908b7a5998d624
#
_entry.id   41af565141cdad4e2a908b7a5998d624
#
_cell.length_a   1.000
_cell.length_b   1.000
_cell.length_c   1.000
_cell.angle_alpha   90.00
_cell.angle_beta   90.00
_cell.angle_gamma   90.00
#
_symmetry.space_group_name_H-M   'P 1'
#
loop_
_entity.id
_entity.type
_entity.pdbx_description
1 polymer ?
#
loop_
_entity_poly.entity_id
_entity_poly.type
_entity_poly.pdbx_seq_one_letter_code
_entity_poly.pdbx_strand_id
1 'polypeptide(L)'
;MHVSTNANSSPAEANKTILHKTDLLLSKYILSGKLADGVLPTEEYCADAFHLSPRYFSDLLKFETGKSIHEYFQLMRLNIAKRMLLDKDNTVHMTAKKLGYANVRYFTLLFKKITGITPAKYKYTQN
;
A
#
# COMPACT_ATOMS: atom_id res chain seq x y z
N MET A 1 -31.48 -17.81 -0.73
CA MET A 1 -31.28 -17.44 -1.05
C MET A 1 -30.88 -17.30 -1.12
N HIS A 2 -30.70 -17.29 -0.87
CA HIS A 2 -30.26 -16.97 -1.14
C HIS A 2 -29.61 -16.62 -1.01
N VAL A 3 -29.48 -16.68 -0.88
CA VAL A 3 -28.90 -16.21 -1.05
C VAL A 3 -28.51 -15.75 -1.06
N SER A 4 -28.47 -15.67 -1.01
CA SER A 4 -28.02 -15.04 -1.24
C SER A 4 -27.70 -14.52 -1.10
N THR A 5 -27.63 -14.44 -0.87
CA THR A 5 -27.33 -13.89 -0.98
C THR A 5 -26.93 -13.40 -0.90
N ASN A 6 -26.82 -13.31 -0.66
CA ASN A 6 -26.29 -12.88 -0.84
C ASN A 6 -25.89 -12.48 -1.05
N ALA A 7 -26.13 -12.05 -0.89
CA ALA A 7 -25.74 -11.92 -1.27
C ALA A 7 -25.27 -11.52 -1.59
N ASN A 8 -25.72 -10.86 -1.74
CA ASN A 8 -25.10 -10.41 -2.07
C ASN A 8 -23.83 -10.56 -2.18
N SER A 9 -23.50 -10.59 -1.45
CA SER A 9 -22.07 -10.83 -1.57
C SER A 9 -21.84 -12.22 -2.08
N SER A 10 -20.93 -12.35 -3.08
CA SER A 10 -20.52 -13.63 -3.57
C SER A 10 -19.69 -14.36 -2.51
N PRO A 11 -19.57 -15.69 -2.58
CA PRO A 11 -18.67 -16.41 -1.67
C PRO A 11 -17.25 -15.87 -1.70
N ALA A 12 -16.77 -15.44 -2.88
CA ALA A 12 -15.44 -14.84 -3.01
C ALA A 12 -15.30 -13.56 -2.18
N GLU A 13 -16.35 -12.73 -2.18
CA GLU A 13 -16.34 -11.51 -1.38
C GLU A 13 -16.34 -11.82 0.12
N ALA A 14 -17.18 -12.77 0.52
CA ALA A 14 -17.29 -13.14 1.93
C ALA A 14 -16.00 -13.72 2.48
N ASN A 15 -15.19 -14.35 1.61
CA ASN A 15 -13.97 -15.05 2.00
C ASN A 15 -12.69 -14.25 1.70
N LYS A 16 -12.81 -12.98 1.36
CA LYS A 16 -11.63 -12.15 1.14
C LYS A 16 -10.84 -12.03 2.44
N THR A 17 -9.54 -12.26 2.34
CA THR A 17 -8.64 -12.15 3.47
C THR A 17 -8.49 -10.71 3.90
N ILE A 18 -8.01 -10.52 5.11
CA ILE A 18 -7.72 -9.17 5.62
C ILE A 18 -6.64 -8.52 4.75
N LEU A 19 -5.72 -9.32 4.22
CA LEU A 19 -4.70 -8.85 3.29
C LEU A 19 -5.32 -8.17 2.07
N HIS A 20 -6.26 -8.86 1.43
CA HIS A 20 -6.90 -8.34 0.23
C HIS A 20 -7.69 -7.05 0.52
N LYS A 21 -8.42 -7.03 1.63
CA LYS A 21 -9.17 -5.84 2.04
C LYS A 21 -8.26 -4.66 2.34
N THR A 22 -7.13 -4.94 2.98
CA THR A 22 -6.14 -3.93 3.31
C THR A 22 -5.51 -3.35 2.04
N ASP A 23 -5.20 -4.20 1.06
CA ASP A 23 -4.67 -3.75 -0.22
C ASP A 23 -5.61 -2.75 -0.89
N LEU A 24 -6.89 -3.07 -0.94
CA LEU A 24 -7.87 -2.19 -1.55
C LEU A 24 -7.99 -0.86 -0.81
N LEU A 25 -8.00 -0.92 0.52
CA LEU A 25 -8.12 0.28 1.34
C LEU A 25 -6.91 1.19 1.16
N LEU A 26 -5.70 0.62 1.21
CA LEU A 26 -4.47 1.39 1.08
C LEU A 26 -4.30 1.94 -0.33
N SER A 27 -4.74 1.22 -1.36
CA SER A 27 -4.73 1.73 -2.73
C SER A 27 -5.59 2.97 -2.85
N LYS A 28 -6.78 2.95 -2.27
CA LYS A 28 -7.68 4.12 -2.26
C LYS A 28 -7.06 5.27 -1.47
N TYR A 29 -6.40 4.96 -0.37
CA TYR A 29 -5.72 5.97 0.45
C TYR A 29 -4.66 6.70 -0.38
N ILE A 30 -3.85 5.95 -1.10
CA ILE A 30 -2.79 6.52 -1.94
C ILE A 30 -3.39 7.40 -3.03
N LEU A 31 -4.47 6.94 -3.66
CA LEU A 31 -5.13 7.72 -4.71
C LEU A 31 -5.82 8.97 -4.18
N SER A 32 -6.10 9.04 -2.88
CA SER A 32 -6.76 10.19 -2.27
C SER A 32 -5.88 11.44 -2.20
N GLY A 33 -4.57 11.26 -2.35
CA GLY A 33 -3.62 12.37 -2.25
C GLY A 33 -3.14 12.68 -0.85
N LYS A 34 -3.64 11.99 0.15
CA LYS A 34 -3.24 12.25 1.55
C LYS A 34 -1.77 12.01 1.82
N LEU A 35 -1.15 11.09 1.07
CA LEU A 35 0.27 10.82 1.23
C LEU A 35 1.13 12.03 0.87
N ALA A 36 0.73 12.78 -0.13
CA ALA A 36 1.48 13.96 -0.54
C ALA A 36 1.54 15.01 0.58
N ASP A 37 0.56 14.99 1.49
CA ASP A 37 0.51 15.87 2.65
C ASP A 37 1.25 15.29 3.86
N GLY A 38 1.89 14.13 3.69
CA GLY A 38 2.65 13.50 4.75
C GLY A 38 1.81 12.71 5.76
N VAL A 39 0.54 12.48 5.47
CA VAL A 39 -0.36 11.75 6.37
C VAL A 39 -0.34 10.27 5.99
N LEU A 40 0.18 9.44 6.89
CA LEU A 40 0.25 7.99 6.67
C LEU A 40 -0.98 7.29 7.25
N PRO A 41 -1.42 6.19 6.63
CA PRO A 41 -2.54 5.42 7.20
C PRO A 41 -2.08 4.73 8.48
N THR A 42 -2.93 4.79 9.50
CA THR A 42 -2.63 4.19 10.80
C THR A 42 -3.31 2.84 10.94
N GLU A 43 -2.90 2.10 11.96
CA GLU A 43 -3.55 0.86 12.33
C GLU A 43 -5.03 1.11 12.66
N GLU A 44 -5.29 2.20 13.41
CA GLU A 44 -6.65 2.59 13.78
C GLU A 44 -7.51 2.90 12.54
N TYR A 45 -6.94 3.59 11.57
CA TYR A 45 -7.63 3.91 10.34
C TYR A 45 -8.11 2.64 9.63
N CYS A 46 -7.21 1.67 9.49
CA CYS A 46 -7.53 0.42 8.81
C CYS A 46 -8.55 -0.41 9.61
N ALA A 47 -8.33 -0.54 10.91
CA ALA A 47 -9.21 -1.30 11.77
C ALA A 47 -10.63 -0.73 11.76
N ASP A 48 -10.74 0.58 11.83
CA ASP A 48 -12.03 1.29 11.78
C ASP A 48 -12.78 0.99 10.49
N ALA A 49 -12.08 1.00 9.37
CA ALA A 49 -12.68 0.74 8.07
C ALA A 49 -13.29 -0.66 7.99
N PHE A 50 -12.76 -1.60 8.75
CA PHE A 50 -13.22 -2.99 8.76
C PHE A 50 -14.06 -3.36 9.97
N HIS A 51 -14.39 -2.37 10.82
CA HIS A 51 -15.15 -2.55 12.04
C HIS A 51 -14.49 -3.55 12.99
N LEU A 52 -13.16 -3.48 13.07
CA LEU A 52 -12.35 -4.33 13.93
C LEU A 52 -11.64 -3.48 14.97
N SER A 53 -11.27 -4.09 16.11
CA SER A 53 -10.37 -3.40 17.03
C SER A 53 -8.97 -3.31 16.39
N PRO A 54 -8.18 -2.27 16.71
CA PRO A 54 -6.83 -2.16 16.16
C PRO A 54 -5.98 -3.40 16.44
N ARG A 55 -6.10 -3.95 17.64
CA ARG A 55 -5.31 -5.14 17.99
C ARG A 55 -5.71 -6.35 17.18
N TYR A 56 -7.01 -6.57 17.00
CA TYR A 56 -7.49 -7.72 16.24
C TYR A 56 -7.05 -7.61 14.77
N PHE A 57 -7.19 -6.40 14.20
CA PHE A 57 -6.72 -6.16 12.84
C PHE A 57 -5.23 -6.42 12.72
N SER A 58 -4.44 -5.90 13.66
CA SER A 58 -2.98 -6.07 13.64
C SER A 58 -2.59 -7.54 13.71
N ASP A 59 -3.25 -8.31 14.58
CA ASP A 59 -2.98 -9.74 14.73
C ASP A 59 -3.32 -10.51 13.47
N LEU A 60 -4.46 -10.19 12.83
CA LEU A 60 -4.86 -10.83 11.59
C LEU A 60 -3.88 -10.53 10.46
N LEU A 61 -3.50 -9.27 10.31
CA LEU A 61 -2.57 -8.86 9.27
C LEU A 61 -1.23 -9.55 9.45
N LYS A 62 -0.74 -9.58 10.67
CA LYS A 62 0.53 -10.23 10.98
C LYS A 62 0.46 -11.73 10.73
N PHE A 63 -0.67 -12.35 11.06
CA PHE A 63 -0.87 -13.77 10.80
C PHE A 63 -0.82 -14.07 9.29
N GLU A 64 -1.44 -13.22 8.48
CA GLU A 64 -1.51 -13.45 7.03
C GLU A 64 -0.24 -13.04 6.29
N THR A 65 0.46 -12.01 6.76
CA THR A 65 1.61 -11.43 6.04
C THR A 65 2.94 -11.59 6.74
N GLY A 66 2.91 -11.85 8.05
CA GLY A 66 4.12 -11.82 8.87
C GLY A 66 4.62 -10.41 9.16
N LYS A 67 3.85 -9.38 8.81
CA LYS A 67 4.28 -7.98 8.88
C LYS A 67 3.30 -7.11 9.65
N SER A 68 3.81 -6.05 10.26
CA SER A 68 2.97 -4.99 10.82
C SER A 68 2.37 -4.18 9.68
N ILE A 69 1.35 -3.38 9.99
CA ILE A 69 0.76 -2.49 8.98
C ILE A 69 1.81 -1.52 8.44
N HIS A 70 2.69 -1.04 9.30
CA HIS A 70 3.76 -0.12 8.89
C HIS A 70 4.69 -0.78 7.87
N GLU A 71 5.16 -1.98 8.16
CA GLU A 71 6.04 -2.72 7.25
C GLU A 71 5.33 -3.04 5.94
N TYR A 72 4.09 -3.50 6.06
CA TYR A 72 3.30 -3.87 4.89
C TYR A 72 3.05 -2.67 3.99
N PHE A 73 2.70 -1.52 4.60
CA PHE A 73 2.45 -0.30 3.84
C PHE A 73 3.72 0.19 3.13
N GLN A 74 4.88 0.06 3.76
CA GLN A 74 6.15 0.43 3.13
C GLN A 74 6.38 -0.35 1.85
N LEU A 75 6.19 -1.67 1.90
CA LEU A 75 6.37 -2.52 0.72
C LEU A 75 5.36 -2.21 -0.37
N MET A 76 4.12 -2.00 0.01
CA MET A 76 3.07 -1.65 -0.93
C MET A 76 3.36 -0.32 -1.62
N ARG A 77 3.80 0.67 -0.85
CA ARG A 77 4.13 1.99 -1.36
C ARG A 77 5.27 1.91 -2.38
N LEU A 78 6.28 1.08 -2.10
CA LEU A 78 7.38 0.87 -3.04
C LEU A 78 6.93 0.16 -4.31
N ASN A 79 6.01 -0.80 -4.20
CA ASN A 79 5.48 -1.46 -5.38
C ASN A 79 4.72 -0.49 -6.29
N ILE A 80 4.01 0.45 -5.69
CA ILE A 80 3.33 1.50 -6.46
C ILE A 80 4.36 2.44 -7.08
N ALA A 81 5.43 2.77 -6.33
CA ALA A 81 6.52 3.58 -6.86
C ALA A 81 7.12 2.95 -8.11
N LYS A 82 7.33 1.63 -8.11
CA LYS A 82 7.85 0.93 -9.28
C LYS A 82 6.97 1.17 -10.51
N ARG A 83 5.66 1.06 -10.34
CA ARG A 83 4.73 1.29 -11.45
C ARG A 83 4.75 2.73 -11.93
N MET A 84 4.82 3.68 -10.99
CA MET A 84 4.88 5.11 -11.34
C MET A 84 6.16 5.44 -12.08
N LEU A 85 7.28 4.82 -11.73
CA LEU A 85 8.56 5.06 -12.39
C LEU A 85 8.60 4.57 -13.83
N LEU A 86 7.70 3.66 -14.20
CA LEU A 86 7.61 3.19 -15.59
C LEU A 86 6.94 4.23 -16.49
N ASP A 87 6.19 5.17 -15.91
CA ASP A 87 5.58 6.25 -16.65
C ASP A 87 6.64 7.30 -16.97
N LYS A 88 6.80 7.62 -18.26
CA LYS A 88 7.81 8.58 -18.72
C LYS A 88 7.66 9.95 -18.08
N ASP A 89 6.42 10.34 -17.76
CA ASP A 89 6.13 11.65 -17.22
C ASP A 89 6.38 11.77 -15.71
N ASN A 90 6.63 10.65 -15.03
CA ASN A 90 6.92 10.66 -13.60
C ASN A 90 8.42 10.59 -13.36
N THR A 91 8.99 11.67 -12.86
CA THR A 91 10.41 11.67 -12.45
C THR A 91 10.53 10.96 -11.10
N VAL A 92 11.75 10.60 -10.74
CA VAL A 92 12.05 10.04 -9.41
C VAL A 92 11.58 11.00 -8.32
N HIS A 93 11.85 12.28 -8.49
CA HIS A 93 11.48 13.31 -7.52
C HIS A 93 9.95 13.40 -7.37
N MET A 94 9.23 13.43 -8.48
CA MET A 94 7.76 13.49 -8.47
C MET A 94 7.17 12.26 -7.81
N THR A 95 7.72 11.10 -8.10
CA THR A 95 7.24 9.83 -7.51
C THR A 95 7.40 9.85 -6.00
N ALA A 96 8.58 10.26 -5.52
CA ALA A 96 8.83 10.35 -4.08
C ALA A 96 7.84 11.30 -3.42
N LYS A 97 7.62 12.45 -4.02
CA LYS A 97 6.72 13.47 -3.45
C LYS A 97 5.27 12.99 -3.42
N LYS A 98 4.79 12.43 -4.51
CA LYS A 98 3.39 11.94 -4.60
C LYS A 98 3.10 10.84 -3.59
N LEU A 99 4.11 10.02 -3.28
CA LEU A 99 3.95 8.92 -2.34
C LEU A 99 4.27 9.31 -0.90
N GLY A 100 4.53 10.59 -0.64
CA GLY A 100 4.65 11.09 0.72
C GLY A 100 5.97 10.77 1.40
N TYR A 101 7.03 10.51 0.64
CA TYR A 101 8.36 10.35 1.22
C TYR A 101 8.90 11.70 1.66
N ALA A 102 9.62 11.71 2.78
CA ALA A 102 10.12 12.95 3.36
C ALA A 102 10.97 13.76 2.38
N ASN A 103 11.79 13.05 1.59
CA ASN A 103 12.59 13.68 0.54
C ASN A 103 13.04 12.60 -0.44
N VAL A 104 13.58 13.03 -1.58
CA VAL A 104 13.99 12.09 -2.63
C VAL A 104 15.18 11.23 -2.20
N ARG A 105 16.05 11.76 -1.35
CA ARG A 105 17.20 11.01 -0.86
C ARG A 105 16.76 9.82 -0.02
N TYR A 106 15.83 10.03 0.89
CA TYR A 106 15.29 8.95 1.72
C TYR A 106 14.62 7.89 0.86
N PHE A 107 13.81 8.33 -0.11
CA PHE A 107 13.15 7.43 -1.04
C PHE A 107 14.18 6.58 -1.79
N THR A 108 15.23 7.21 -2.30
CA THR A 108 16.28 6.54 -3.07
C THR A 108 16.98 5.48 -2.22
N LEU A 109 17.33 5.81 -0.98
CA LEU A 109 18.01 4.87 -0.09
C LEU A 109 17.11 3.68 0.26
N LEU A 110 15.85 3.95 0.57
CA LEU A 110 14.91 2.90 0.92
C LEU A 110 14.62 1.98 -0.26
N PHE A 111 14.40 2.57 -1.43
CA PHE A 111 14.14 1.83 -2.67
C PHE A 111 15.34 0.90 -2.98
N LYS A 112 16.55 1.43 -2.92
CA LYS A 112 17.75 0.63 -3.16
C LYS A 112 17.93 -0.47 -2.13
N LYS A 113 17.65 -0.16 -0.86
CA LYS A 113 17.77 -1.15 0.21
C LYS A 113 16.85 -2.35 -0.03
N ILE A 114 15.62 -2.10 -0.49
CA ILE A 114 14.63 -3.16 -0.65
C ILE A 114 14.71 -3.85 -2.02
N THR A 115 14.98 -3.09 -3.08
CA THR A 115 14.98 -3.63 -4.45
C THR A 115 16.36 -4.00 -4.98
N GLY A 116 17.42 -3.48 -4.36
CA GLY A 116 18.79 -3.71 -4.81
C GLY A 116 19.32 -2.70 -5.81
N ILE A 117 18.46 -1.85 -6.38
CA ILE A 117 18.89 -0.82 -7.33
C ILE A 117 18.23 0.51 -7.02
N THR A 118 18.80 1.60 -7.51
CA THR A 118 18.22 2.92 -7.28
C THR A 118 16.97 3.12 -8.13
N PRO A 119 16.07 4.03 -7.72
CA PRO A 119 14.89 4.33 -8.54
C PRO A 119 15.26 4.84 -9.93
N ALA A 120 16.31 5.65 -10.03
CA ALA A 120 16.77 6.17 -11.31
C ALA A 120 17.19 5.03 -12.23
N LYS A 121 18.00 4.10 -11.70
CA LYS A 121 18.45 2.95 -12.47
C LYS A 121 17.27 2.05 -12.85
N TYR A 122 16.34 1.84 -11.92
CA TYR A 122 15.15 1.05 -12.19
C TYR A 122 14.36 1.65 -13.36
N LYS A 123 14.16 2.96 -13.34
CA LYS A 123 13.42 3.67 -14.39
C LYS A 123 14.07 3.47 -15.76
N TYR A 124 15.39 3.61 -15.83
CA TYR A 124 16.11 3.48 -17.10
C TYR A 124 16.17 2.03 -17.59
N THR A 125 16.30 1.07 -16.70
CA THR A 125 16.43 -0.34 -17.11
C THR A 125 15.11 -0.97 -17.52
N GLN A 126 13.98 -0.44 -17.04
CA GLN A 126 12.66 -0.97 -17.36
C GLN A 126 12.02 -0.29 -18.57
N ASN A 127 12.52 0.86 -18.94
CA ASN A 127 12.07 1.58 -20.12
C ASN A 127 13.06 1.38 -21.27
#